data_7d239eb907bdfc096450f45c0457f594
#
_entry.id   7d239eb907bdfc096450f45c0457f594
#
_cell.length_a   1.000
_cell.length_b   1.000
_cell.length_c   1.000
_cell.angle_alpha   90.00
_cell.angle_beta   90.00
_cell.angle_gamma   90.00
#
_symmetry.space_group_name_H-M   'P 1'
#
loop_
_entity.id
_entity.type
_entity.pdbx_description
1 polymer ?
#
loop_
_entity_poly.entity_id
_entity_poly.type
_entity_poly.pdbx_seq_one_letter_code
_entity_poly.pdbx_strand_id
1 'polypeptide(L)'
;VYGYNYGLKKLELNNITVKKRTTYLIIGLLLWFTYVFLITKSGVLSTFELPPRFPIFLILPVFTFIGIVLYRNRNSKIFKVIPQSWAIYLQTFRIVVETLFVATVAAGLLHKEATIEGYNFDMIFAITAPIIGYLVFNAKKLPKKVALYWNYLGLIVLASVIFVFIATIYFSQLWGSDTGNIKKIGK
;
A
#
# COMPACT_ATOMS: atom_id res chain seq x y z
N VAL A 1 -10.37 3.25 9.32
CA VAL A 1 -11.58 3.59 10.09
C VAL A 1 -11.25 4.52 11.26
N TYR A 2 -10.33 4.15 12.17
CA TYR A 2 -10.01 4.92 13.36
C TYR A 2 -9.61 6.38 13.07
N GLY A 3 -8.63 6.60 12.20
CA GLY A 3 -8.14 7.93 11.84
C GLY A 3 -9.23 8.83 11.21
N TYR A 4 -10.08 8.24 10.39
CA TYR A 4 -11.21 8.94 9.79
C TYR A 4 -12.23 9.36 10.85
N ASN A 5 -12.61 8.46 11.76
CA ASN A 5 -13.49 8.73 12.87
C ASN A 5 -12.95 9.81 13.82
N TYR A 6 -11.65 9.75 14.13
CA TYR A 6 -10.96 10.78 14.90
C TYR A 6 -11.09 12.16 14.25
N GLY A 7 -10.81 12.25 12.93
CA GLY A 7 -10.95 13.48 12.17
C GLY A 7 -12.38 14.03 12.15
N LEU A 8 -13.38 13.16 11.97
CA LEU A 8 -14.78 13.56 11.99
C LEU A 8 -15.22 14.10 13.38
N LYS A 9 -14.82 13.44 14.47
CA LYS A 9 -15.13 13.87 15.83
C LYS A 9 -14.47 15.21 16.18
N LYS A 10 -13.23 15.40 15.76
CA LYS A 10 -12.49 16.65 16.01
C LYS A 10 -13.02 17.84 15.21
N LEU A 11 -13.82 17.60 14.17
CA LEU A 11 -14.56 18.63 13.44
C LEU A 11 -15.89 18.99 14.09
N GLU A 12 -16.17 18.46 15.30
CA GLU A 12 -17.41 18.72 16.06
C GLU A 12 -18.69 18.44 15.27
N LEU A 13 -18.63 17.49 14.34
CA LEU A 13 -19.79 17.07 13.57
C LEU A 13 -20.78 16.33 14.46
N ASN A 14 -22.07 16.52 14.19
CA ASN A 14 -23.14 15.80 14.87
C ASN A 14 -22.89 14.26 14.80
N ASN A 15 -23.12 13.59 15.93
CA ASN A 15 -22.92 12.14 16.09
C ASN A 15 -23.63 11.31 14.99
N ILE A 16 -24.81 11.75 14.54
CA ILE A 16 -25.54 11.10 13.45
C ILE A 16 -24.72 11.15 12.14
N THR A 17 -24.13 12.30 11.82
CA THR A 17 -23.30 12.49 10.62
C THR A 17 -22.02 11.67 10.71
N VAL A 18 -21.38 11.63 11.87
CA VAL A 18 -20.19 10.81 12.11
C VAL A 18 -20.51 9.34 11.90
N LYS A 19 -21.58 8.84 12.52
CA LYS A 19 -22.03 7.44 12.39
C LYS A 19 -22.35 7.10 10.92
N LYS A 20 -23.13 7.93 10.25
CA LYS A 20 -23.49 7.74 8.83
C LYS A 20 -22.25 7.64 7.92
N ARG A 21 -21.30 8.57 8.03
CA ARG A 21 -20.07 8.58 7.23
C ARG A 21 -19.18 7.38 7.51
N THR A 22 -19.07 6.99 8.78
CA THR A 22 -18.30 5.79 9.17
C THR A 22 -18.93 4.52 8.64
N THR A 23 -20.26 4.41 8.69
CA THR A 23 -21.01 3.28 8.13
C THR A 23 -20.75 3.15 6.62
N TYR A 24 -20.81 4.25 5.86
CA TYR A 24 -20.51 4.22 4.43
C TYR A 24 -19.07 3.78 4.15
N LEU A 25 -18.10 4.21 4.96
CA LEU A 25 -16.72 3.75 4.82
C LEU A 25 -16.60 2.24 5.07
N ILE A 26 -17.26 1.73 6.11
CA ILE A 26 -17.25 0.29 6.44
C ILE A 26 -17.91 -0.52 5.31
N ILE A 27 -19.07 -0.08 4.81
CA ILE A 27 -19.74 -0.73 3.69
C ILE A 27 -18.84 -0.74 2.46
N GLY A 28 -18.19 0.39 2.13
CA GLY A 28 -17.24 0.46 1.01
C GLY A 28 -16.07 -0.51 1.14
N LEU A 29 -15.51 -0.65 2.36
CA LEU A 29 -14.46 -1.63 2.62
C LEU A 29 -14.97 -3.07 2.49
N LEU A 30 -16.15 -3.37 3.01
CA LEU A 30 -16.75 -4.71 2.86
C LEU A 30 -17.00 -5.06 1.39
N LEU A 31 -17.55 -4.12 0.61
CA LEU A 31 -17.74 -4.31 -0.84
C LEU A 31 -16.40 -4.55 -1.55
N TRP A 32 -15.34 -3.80 -1.18
CA TRP A 32 -14.01 -4.02 -1.73
C TRP A 32 -13.46 -5.41 -1.39
N PHE A 33 -13.55 -5.85 -0.13
CA PHE A 33 -13.11 -7.19 0.27
C PHE A 33 -13.92 -8.28 -0.42
N THR A 34 -15.23 -8.10 -0.57
CA THR A 34 -16.09 -9.02 -1.32
C THR A 34 -15.67 -9.10 -2.79
N TYR A 35 -15.39 -7.95 -3.42
CA TYR A 35 -14.89 -7.90 -4.80
C TYR A 35 -13.56 -8.67 -4.94
N VAL A 36 -12.58 -8.40 -4.06
CA VAL A 36 -11.28 -9.08 -4.08
C VAL A 36 -11.46 -10.60 -3.89
N PHE A 37 -12.31 -11.01 -2.96
CA PHE A 37 -12.61 -12.42 -2.72
C PHE A 37 -13.23 -13.09 -3.96
N LEU A 38 -14.23 -12.47 -4.57
CA LEU A 38 -14.90 -13.01 -5.75
C LEU A 38 -13.96 -13.12 -6.95
N ILE A 39 -13.16 -12.09 -7.23
CA ILE A 39 -12.23 -12.11 -8.36
C ILE A 39 -11.08 -13.11 -8.16
N THR A 40 -10.67 -13.34 -6.90
CA THR A 40 -9.69 -14.38 -6.58
C THR A 40 -10.30 -15.78 -6.76
N LYS A 41 -11.52 -15.98 -6.31
CA LYS A 41 -12.24 -17.25 -6.46
C LYS A 41 -12.59 -17.59 -7.92
N SER A 42 -12.81 -16.58 -8.75
CA SER A 42 -13.13 -16.80 -10.18
C SER A 42 -11.98 -17.37 -11.02
N GLY A 43 -10.75 -17.43 -10.45
CA GLY A 43 -9.56 -17.88 -11.15
C GLY A 43 -9.02 -16.89 -12.21
N VAL A 44 -9.66 -15.72 -12.39
CA VAL A 44 -9.20 -14.69 -13.33
C VAL A 44 -7.77 -14.24 -13.04
N LEU A 45 -7.35 -14.25 -11.78
CA LEU A 45 -6.00 -13.85 -11.35
C LEU A 45 -4.96 -14.97 -11.45
N SER A 46 -5.33 -16.20 -11.76
CA SER A 46 -4.42 -17.35 -11.82
C SER A 46 -3.60 -17.42 -13.12
N THR A 47 -3.94 -16.62 -14.11
CA THR A 47 -3.21 -16.56 -15.39
C THR A 47 -2.22 -15.40 -15.37
N PHE A 48 -0.96 -15.71 -15.71
CA PHE A 48 0.14 -14.74 -15.81
C PHE A 48 0.42 -14.31 -17.26
N GLU A 49 -0.55 -14.47 -18.13
CA GLU A 49 -0.47 -14.02 -19.53
C GLU A 49 -0.80 -12.53 -19.65
N LEU A 50 -0.32 -11.91 -20.74
CA LEU A 50 -0.69 -10.55 -21.08
C LEU A 50 -2.13 -10.52 -21.65
N PRO A 51 -2.95 -9.51 -21.27
CA PRO A 51 -2.65 -8.36 -20.43
C PRO A 51 -2.57 -8.72 -18.93
N PRO A 52 -1.77 -7.97 -18.14
CA PRO A 52 -1.48 -8.30 -16.74
C PRO A 52 -2.72 -8.14 -15.87
N ARG A 53 -3.44 -9.23 -15.63
CA ARG A 53 -4.76 -9.21 -14.95
C ARG A 53 -4.69 -8.73 -13.51
N PHE A 54 -3.67 -9.14 -12.75
CA PHE A 54 -3.52 -8.71 -11.36
C PHE A 54 -3.37 -7.18 -11.23
N PRO A 55 -2.45 -6.51 -11.94
CA PRO A 55 -2.39 -5.04 -11.95
C PRO A 55 -3.69 -4.37 -12.41
N ILE A 56 -4.34 -4.89 -13.45
CA ILE A 56 -5.55 -4.27 -14.02
C ILE A 56 -6.73 -4.37 -13.07
N PHE A 57 -6.97 -5.54 -12.46
CA PHE A 57 -8.15 -5.76 -11.63
C PHE A 57 -7.97 -5.39 -10.16
N LEU A 58 -6.75 -5.35 -9.63
CA LEU A 58 -6.51 -5.01 -8.23
C LEU A 58 -5.78 -3.68 -8.04
N ILE A 59 -4.64 -3.49 -8.70
CA ILE A 59 -3.81 -2.31 -8.46
C ILE A 59 -4.48 -1.06 -9.04
N LEU A 60 -4.84 -1.09 -10.32
CA LEU A 60 -5.41 0.06 -11.02
C LEU A 60 -6.70 0.60 -10.38
N PRO A 61 -7.70 -0.23 -10.01
CA PRO A 61 -8.92 0.26 -9.36
C PRO A 61 -8.64 0.92 -8.01
N VAL A 62 -7.73 0.36 -7.18
CA VAL A 62 -7.35 0.95 -5.90
C VAL A 62 -6.72 2.32 -6.08
N PHE A 63 -5.70 2.44 -6.96
CA PHE A 63 -5.03 3.72 -7.20
C PHE A 63 -5.97 4.75 -7.80
N THR A 64 -6.83 4.34 -8.74
CA THR A 64 -7.85 5.22 -9.33
C THR A 64 -8.82 5.73 -8.25
N PHE A 65 -9.34 4.83 -7.41
CA PHE A 65 -10.25 5.20 -6.33
C PHE A 65 -9.58 6.14 -5.32
N ILE A 66 -8.37 5.82 -4.87
CA ILE A 66 -7.60 6.68 -3.96
C ILE A 66 -7.36 8.04 -4.59
N GLY A 67 -6.94 8.09 -5.87
CA GLY A 67 -6.71 9.33 -6.61
C GLY A 67 -7.97 10.20 -6.68
N ILE A 68 -9.12 9.61 -7.00
CA ILE A 68 -10.40 10.32 -7.05
C ILE A 68 -10.78 10.86 -5.65
N VAL A 69 -10.66 10.02 -4.61
CA VAL A 69 -10.98 10.42 -3.23
C VAL A 69 -10.08 11.57 -2.77
N LEU A 70 -8.78 11.48 -2.99
CA LEU A 70 -7.83 12.53 -2.62
C LEU A 70 -8.09 13.82 -3.40
N TYR A 71 -8.32 13.74 -4.71
CA TYR A 71 -8.60 14.90 -5.56
C TYR A 71 -9.88 15.61 -5.13
N ARG A 72 -10.97 14.86 -4.93
CA ARG A 72 -12.27 15.43 -4.49
C ARG A 72 -12.21 16.01 -3.09
N ASN A 73 -11.40 15.44 -2.20
CA ASN A 73 -11.31 15.86 -0.80
C ASN A 73 -10.06 16.69 -0.47
N ARG A 74 -9.29 17.13 -1.48
CA ARG A 74 -8.01 17.86 -1.26
C ARG A 74 -8.13 19.10 -0.36
N ASN A 75 -9.30 19.75 -0.38
CA ASN A 75 -9.60 20.91 0.45
C ASN A 75 -10.36 20.57 1.74
N SER A 76 -10.58 19.29 2.03
CA SER A 76 -11.36 18.86 3.19
C SER A 76 -10.67 19.23 4.49
N LYS A 77 -11.46 19.78 5.43
CA LYS A 77 -10.99 20.11 6.79
C LYS A 77 -10.47 18.87 7.54
N ILE A 78 -10.95 17.66 7.19
CA ILE A 78 -10.52 16.40 7.80
C ILE A 78 -9.00 16.22 7.70
N PHE A 79 -8.40 16.45 6.52
CA PHE A 79 -6.96 16.31 6.33
C PHE A 79 -6.12 17.31 7.13
N LYS A 80 -6.72 18.47 7.49
CA LYS A 80 -6.04 19.48 8.30
C LYS A 80 -6.05 19.12 9.80
N VAL A 81 -7.00 18.31 10.22
CA VAL A 81 -7.23 17.96 11.63
C VAL A 81 -6.53 16.67 12.04
N ILE A 82 -6.33 15.74 11.10
CA ILE A 82 -5.60 14.50 11.34
C ILE A 82 -4.11 14.82 11.56
N PRO A 83 -3.47 14.30 12.63
CA PRO A 83 -2.06 14.53 12.86
C PRO A 83 -1.21 14.01 11.68
N GLN A 84 -0.39 14.87 11.10
CA GLN A 84 0.47 14.53 9.96
C GLN A 84 1.45 13.39 10.29
N SER A 85 1.86 13.27 11.57
CA SER A 85 2.71 12.18 12.07
C SER A 85 2.12 10.79 11.84
N TRP A 86 0.79 10.66 11.87
CA TRP A 86 0.15 9.36 11.69
C TRP A 86 0.42 8.76 10.30
N ALA A 87 0.47 9.60 9.27
CA ALA A 87 0.79 9.13 7.92
C ALA A 87 2.21 8.55 7.83
N ILE A 88 3.16 9.13 8.61
CA ILE A 88 4.54 8.63 8.68
C ILE A 88 4.59 7.34 9.50
N TYR A 89 4.05 7.34 10.73
CA TYR A 89 4.08 6.14 11.58
C TYR A 89 3.34 4.95 10.94
N LEU A 90 2.27 5.22 10.16
CA LEU A 90 1.57 4.15 9.46
C LEU A 90 2.47 3.39 8.48
N GLN A 91 3.50 4.04 7.92
CA GLN A 91 4.44 3.38 7.00
C GLN A 91 5.17 2.18 7.64
N THR A 92 5.24 2.13 8.97
CA THR A 92 5.85 1.00 9.70
C THR A 92 5.16 -0.34 9.42
N PHE A 93 3.88 -0.35 8.98
CA PHE A 93 3.18 -1.59 8.61
C PHE A 93 3.88 -2.37 7.49
N ARG A 94 4.71 -1.70 6.69
CA ARG A 94 5.49 -2.33 5.62
C ARG A 94 6.45 -3.40 6.14
N ILE A 95 6.88 -3.34 7.41
CA ILE A 95 7.64 -4.41 8.06
C ILE A 95 6.87 -5.74 8.00
N VAL A 96 5.56 -5.68 8.29
CA VAL A 96 4.70 -6.88 8.24
C VAL A 96 4.59 -7.39 6.81
N VAL A 97 4.43 -6.49 5.83
CA VAL A 97 4.35 -6.86 4.40
C VAL A 97 5.64 -7.53 3.95
N GLU A 98 6.79 -6.96 4.31
CA GLU A 98 8.09 -7.52 3.94
C GLU A 98 8.34 -8.89 4.60
N THR A 99 7.94 -9.05 5.87
CA THR A 99 7.99 -10.36 6.54
C THR A 99 7.16 -11.41 5.80
N LEU A 100 5.98 -11.02 5.29
CA LEU A 100 5.15 -11.91 4.48
C LEU A 100 5.82 -12.24 3.14
N PHE A 101 6.50 -11.29 2.49
CA PHE A 101 7.25 -11.56 1.26
C PHE A 101 8.39 -12.54 1.50
N VAL A 102 9.18 -12.35 2.56
CA VAL A 102 10.25 -13.28 2.94
C VAL A 102 9.69 -14.69 3.20
N ALA A 103 8.59 -14.80 3.94
CA ALA A 103 7.93 -16.08 4.17
C ALA A 103 7.43 -16.73 2.87
N THR A 104 6.94 -15.92 1.93
CA THR A 104 6.46 -16.40 0.63
C THR A 104 7.62 -16.88 -0.25
N VAL A 105 8.78 -16.22 -0.18
CA VAL A 105 10.02 -16.69 -0.83
C VAL A 105 10.48 -18.00 -0.22
N ALA A 106 10.50 -18.11 1.11
CA ALA A 106 10.87 -19.35 1.80
C ALA A 106 9.95 -20.52 1.43
N ALA A 107 8.67 -20.25 1.15
CA ALA A 107 7.73 -21.24 0.64
C ALA A 107 7.90 -21.56 -0.86
N GLY A 108 8.84 -20.93 -1.56
CA GLY A 108 9.09 -21.11 -2.99
C GLY A 108 8.00 -20.54 -3.91
N LEU A 109 7.19 -19.63 -3.41
CA LEU A 109 6.06 -19.02 -4.14
C LEU A 109 6.42 -17.67 -4.78
N LEU A 110 7.49 -17.03 -4.31
CA LEU A 110 7.95 -15.73 -4.77
C LEU A 110 9.46 -15.75 -4.96
N HIS A 111 9.96 -14.97 -5.91
CA HIS A 111 11.38 -14.78 -6.13
C HIS A 111 11.98 -13.81 -5.11
N LYS A 112 13.24 -14.07 -4.70
CA LYS A 112 13.97 -13.23 -3.75
C LYS A 112 14.16 -11.78 -4.23
N GLU A 113 14.16 -11.56 -5.54
CA GLU A 113 14.30 -10.23 -6.16
C GLU A 113 13.17 -9.26 -5.72
N ALA A 114 12.02 -9.80 -5.31
CA ALA A 114 10.89 -9.01 -4.81
C ALA A 114 10.99 -8.65 -3.32
N THR A 115 12.01 -9.15 -2.62
CA THR A 115 12.25 -8.90 -1.18
C THR A 115 13.44 -7.99 -0.96
N ILE A 116 13.73 -7.69 0.31
CA ILE A 116 14.90 -6.90 0.73
C ILE A 116 16.23 -7.55 0.29
N GLU A 117 16.28 -8.85 0.10
CA GLU A 117 17.45 -9.55 -0.41
C GLU A 117 17.72 -9.28 -1.91
N GLY A 118 16.75 -8.70 -2.62
CA GLY A 118 16.84 -8.29 -4.00
C GLY A 118 16.73 -6.78 -4.19
N TYR A 119 15.67 -6.34 -4.85
CA TYR A 119 15.47 -4.95 -5.27
C TYR A 119 14.39 -4.20 -4.48
N ASN A 120 13.89 -4.79 -3.39
CA ASN A 120 12.87 -4.18 -2.56
C ASN A 120 13.49 -3.37 -1.40
N PHE A 121 13.66 -2.08 -1.60
CA PHE A 121 14.18 -1.16 -0.58
C PHE A 121 13.10 -0.62 0.36
N ASP A 122 11.87 -1.15 0.30
CA ASP A 122 10.73 -0.66 1.07
C ASP A 122 10.91 -0.81 2.58
N MET A 123 11.65 -1.84 3.01
CA MET A 123 12.00 -2.07 4.41
C MET A 123 12.78 -0.91 5.04
N ILE A 124 13.63 -0.20 4.26
CA ILE A 124 14.36 0.98 4.73
C ILE A 124 13.37 2.07 5.17
N PHE A 125 12.31 2.27 4.37
CA PHE A 125 11.26 3.23 4.71
C PHE A 125 10.42 2.77 5.90
N ALA A 126 10.16 1.48 6.03
CA ALA A 126 9.45 0.92 7.17
C ALA A 126 10.20 1.14 8.49
N ILE A 127 11.51 0.87 8.52
CA ILE A 127 12.34 1.02 9.71
C ILE A 127 12.60 2.50 10.03
N THR A 128 12.83 3.34 9.03
CA THR A 128 13.11 4.77 9.22
C THR A 128 11.85 5.59 9.53
N ALA A 129 10.64 5.08 9.24
CA ALA A 129 9.39 5.79 9.51
C ALA A 129 9.25 6.28 10.98
N PRO A 130 9.40 5.43 12.01
CA PRO A 130 9.29 5.89 13.39
C PRO A 130 10.38 6.90 13.76
N ILE A 131 11.58 6.79 13.20
CA ILE A 131 12.69 7.70 13.45
C ILE A 131 12.37 9.08 12.87
N ILE A 132 11.99 9.14 11.58
CA ILE A 132 11.62 10.39 10.91
C ILE A 132 10.38 11.01 11.59
N GLY A 133 9.38 10.19 11.91
CA GLY A 133 8.18 10.64 12.62
C GLY A 133 8.53 11.30 13.96
N TYR A 134 9.37 10.66 14.75
CA TYR A 134 9.82 11.20 16.03
C TYR A 134 10.63 12.50 15.88
N LEU A 135 11.64 12.51 15.01
CA LEU A 135 12.53 13.67 14.83
C LEU A 135 11.79 14.89 14.28
N VAL A 136 10.82 14.70 13.39
CA VAL A 136 10.07 15.81 12.77
C VAL A 136 8.92 16.30 13.65
N PHE A 137 8.12 15.40 14.24
CA PHE A 137 6.86 15.78 14.88
C PHE A 137 6.92 15.82 16.40
N ASN A 138 7.76 14.98 17.04
CA ASN A 138 7.90 14.93 18.49
C ASN A 138 9.08 15.79 18.98
N ALA A 139 10.29 15.43 18.57
CA ALA A 139 11.49 16.15 18.98
C ALA A 139 11.67 17.50 18.25
N LYS A 140 10.99 17.72 17.13
CA LYS A 140 11.07 18.93 16.29
C LYS A 140 12.51 19.31 15.89
N LYS A 141 13.40 18.32 15.81
CA LYS A 141 14.81 18.50 15.40
C LYS A 141 14.96 18.66 13.89
N LEU A 142 14.01 18.17 13.11
CA LEU A 142 14.02 18.26 11.67
C LEU A 142 12.80 19.04 11.16
N PRO A 143 12.94 19.83 10.07
CA PRO A 143 11.84 20.56 9.48
C PRO A 143 10.85 19.60 8.79
N LYS A 144 9.56 19.98 8.74
CA LYS A 144 8.49 19.18 8.11
C LYS A 144 8.78 18.83 6.64
N LYS A 145 9.59 19.63 5.94
CA LYS A 145 10.03 19.34 4.57
C LYS A 145 10.78 18.01 4.46
N VAL A 146 11.52 17.61 5.50
CA VAL A 146 12.21 16.30 5.53
C VAL A 146 11.21 15.16 5.43
N ALA A 147 10.13 15.18 6.21
CA ALA A 147 9.08 14.18 6.13
C ALA A 147 8.40 14.17 4.75
N LEU A 148 8.23 15.34 4.12
CA LEU A 148 7.66 15.45 2.79
C LEU A 148 8.56 14.78 1.73
N TYR A 149 9.84 15.11 1.69
CA TYR A 149 10.80 14.50 0.75
C TYR A 149 10.98 13.02 1.00
N TRP A 150 11.02 12.61 2.27
CA TRP A 150 11.07 11.20 2.66
C TRP A 150 9.85 10.42 2.12
N ASN A 151 8.65 11.01 2.20
CA ASN A 151 7.45 10.40 1.59
C ASN A 151 7.54 10.30 0.06
N TYR A 152 8.06 11.32 -0.64
CA TYR A 152 8.24 11.25 -2.08
C TYR A 152 9.23 10.16 -2.48
N LEU A 153 10.35 10.05 -1.77
CA LEU A 153 11.30 8.95 -1.97
C LEU A 153 10.64 7.58 -1.70
N GLY A 154 9.85 7.48 -0.64
CA GLY A 154 9.09 6.26 -0.33
C GLY A 154 8.07 5.89 -1.41
N LEU A 155 7.45 6.86 -2.09
CA LEU A 155 6.57 6.60 -3.23
C LEU A 155 7.36 6.11 -4.46
N ILE A 156 8.55 6.66 -4.72
CA ILE A 156 9.43 6.21 -5.80
C ILE A 156 9.85 4.75 -5.54
N VAL A 157 10.27 4.44 -4.31
CA VAL A 157 10.64 3.07 -3.94
C VAL A 157 9.44 2.12 -4.05
N LEU A 158 8.26 2.52 -3.59
CA LEU A 158 7.04 1.72 -3.77
C LEU A 158 6.73 1.46 -5.25
N ALA A 159 6.90 2.47 -6.11
CA ALA A 159 6.72 2.31 -7.55
C ALA A 159 7.76 1.34 -8.14
N SER A 160 9.02 1.38 -7.68
CA SER A 160 10.05 0.43 -8.10
C SER A 160 9.73 -1.00 -7.67
N VAL A 161 9.21 -1.21 -6.46
CA VAL A 161 8.77 -2.53 -5.99
C VAL A 161 7.63 -3.08 -6.85
N ILE A 162 6.62 -2.24 -7.17
CA ILE A 162 5.53 -2.63 -8.06
C ILE A 162 6.08 -2.99 -9.45
N PHE A 163 7.04 -2.20 -9.97
CA PHE A 163 7.68 -2.48 -11.25
C PHE A 163 8.44 -3.81 -11.23
N VAL A 164 9.26 -4.07 -10.20
CA VAL A 164 9.97 -5.34 -10.04
C VAL A 164 9.00 -6.52 -10.00
N PHE A 165 7.89 -6.37 -9.25
CA PHE A 165 6.85 -7.40 -9.17
C PHE A 165 6.23 -7.70 -10.54
N ILE A 166 5.86 -6.67 -11.29
CA ILE A 166 5.31 -6.83 -12.64
C ILE A 166 6.36 -7.43 -13.59
N ALA A 167 7.59 -6.95 -13.52
CA ALA A 167 8.68 -7.41 -14.38
C ALA A 167 9.02 -8.88 -14.13
N THR A 168 9.10 -9.32 -12.86
CA THR A 168 9.39 -10.73 -12.52
C THR A 168 8.27 -11.67 -12.96
N ILE A 169 7.03 -11.24 -12.91
CA ILE A 169 5.88 -12.09 -13.26
C ILE A 169 5.66 -12.16 -14.78
N TYR A 170 5.67 -11.00 -15.45
CA TYR A 170 5.23 -10.89 -16.85
C TYR A 170 6.36 -10.76 -17.84
N PHE A 171 7.54 -10.37 -17.40
CA PHE A 171 8.73 -10.14 -18.24
C PHE A 171 9.96 -10.86 -17.66
N SER A 172 9.80 -12.13 -17.31
CA SER A 172 10.86 -12.95 -16.72
C SER A 172 12.15 -12.99 -17.56
N GLN A 173 12.04 -12.80 -18.86
CA GLN A 173 13.17 -12.73 -19.79
C GLN A 173 14.14 -11.58 -19.50
N LEU A 174 13.69 -10.51 -18.82
CA LEU A 174 14.54 -9.38 -18.41
C LEU A 174 15.56 -9.76 -17.32
N TRP A 175 15.28 -10.85 -16.58
CA TRP A 175 16.06 -11.27 -15.41
C TRP A 175 16.92 -12.52 -15.68
N GLY A 176 16.91 -13.05 -16.89
CA GLY A 176 17.52 -14.31 -17.27
C GLY A 176 16.59 -15.52 -17.12
N SER A 177 16.90 -16.61 -17.81
CA SER A 177 16.03 -17.77 -17.94
C SER A 177 15.71 -18.53 -16.65
N ASP A 178 16.55 -18.39 -15.62
CA ASP A 178 16.41 -19.13 -14.36
C ASP A 178 15.54 -18.43 -13.29
N THR A 179 15.27 -17.14 -13.46
CA THR A 179 14.51 -16.35 -12.47
C THR A 179 13.01 -16.29 -12.77
N GLY A 180 12.56 -16.71 -13.95
CA GLY A 180 11.19 -16.57 -14.43
C GLY A 180 10.20 -17.66 -14.00
N ASN A 181 10.62 -18.65 -13.24
CA ASN A 181 9.73 -19.72 -12.82
C ASN A 181 9.12 -19.44 -11.45
N ILE A 182 8.06 -18.63 -11.43
CA ILE A 182 7.03 -18.85 -10.40
C ILE A 182 6.57 -20.29 -10.64
N LYS A 183 6.92 -21.20 -9.72
CA LYS A 183 6.41 -22.57 -9.80
C LYS A 183 4.93 -22.50 -9.99
N LYS A 184 4.43 -23.01 -11.11
CA LYS A 184 3.00 -23.11 -11.38
C LYS A 184 2.38 -23.82 -10.20
N ILE A 185 1.73 -23.04 -9.33
CA ILE A 185 0.95 -23.59 -8.23
C ILE A 185 -0.29 -24.16 -8.89
N GLY A 186 -0.35 -25.48 -8.93
CA GLY A 186 -1.54 -26.22 -9.32
C GLY A 186 -1.44 -26.90 -10.70
N LYS A 187 -0.97 -28.12 -10.70
CA LYS A 187 -1.65 -29.22 -11.41
C LYS A 187 -2.35 -30.05 -10.37
#